data_014793311d08a74e84d3bdb7ab277a08
#
_entry.id   014793311d08a74e84d3bdb7ab277a08
#
_cell.length_a   1.000
_cell.length_b   1.000
_cell.length_c   1.000
_cell.angle_alpha   90.00
_cell.angle_beta   90.00
_cell.angle_gamma   90.00
#
_symmetry.space_group_name_H-M   'P 1'
#
loop_
_entity.id
_entity.type
_entity.pdbx_description
1 polymer ?
#
loop_
_entity_poly.entity_id
_entity_poly.type
_entity_poly.pdbx_seq_one_letter_code
_entity_poly.pdbx_strand_id
1 'polypeptide(L)'
;MITLFVGAGYTGARVLERLPDAIALGRSRSGNERLDLDHDEGLRIALPDQYALVYSVPPADDQPGDPRLARFLALLPHTPARIVYLSTTGVYGNRDGERVDEASKPRPESARAERRLAAEQMLAEWCTGRD
;
A
#
# COMPACT_ATOMS: atom_id res chain seq x y z
N MET A 1 16.21 10.87 0.57
CA MET A 1 15.54 9.79 -0.24
C MET A 1 14.11 10.22 -0.49
N ILE A 2 13.70 10.21 -1.73
CA ILE A 2 12.34 10.61 -2.15
C ILE A 2 11.32 9.57 -1.65
N THR A 3 10.15 10.04 -1.25
CA THR A 3 9.02 9.16 -0.89
C THR A 3 7.99 9.16 -2.02
N LEU A 4 7.69 7.98 -2.54
CA LEU A 4 6.55 7.75 -3.43
C LEU A 4 5.34 7.41 -2.57
N PHE A 5 4.30 8.23 -2.59
CA PHE A 5 3.08 8.02 -1.83
C PHE A 5 1.93 7.64 -2.77
N VAL A 6 1.38 6.45 -2.60
CA VAL A 6 0.28 5.94 -3.42
C VAL A 6 -1.01 5.89 -2.60
N GLY A 7 -2.03 6.57 -3.09
CA GLY A 7 -3.32 6.67 -2.42
C GLY A 7 -3.44 7.89 -1.50
N ALA A 8 -3.32 9.09 -2.08
CA ALA A 8 -3.45 10.36 -1.36
C ALA A 8 -4.91 10.67 -0.97
N GLY A 9 -5.53 9.78 -0.18
CA GLY A 9 -6.82 10.02 0.47
C GLY A 9 -6.68 10.89 1.73
N TYR A 10 -7.64 10.79 2.64
CA TYR A 10 -7.68 11.61 3.86
C TYR A 10 -6.39 11.55 4.67
N THR A 11 -5.92 10.36 4.99
CA THR A 11 -4.67 10.15 5.76
C THR A 11 -3.45 10.59 4.95
N GLY A 12 -3.41 10.20 3.67
CA GLY A 12 -2.30 10.54 2.78
C GLY A 12 -2.11 12.04 2.62
N ALA A 13 -3.18 12.80 2.46
CA ALA A 13 -3.11 14.27 2.36
C ALA A 13 -2.43 14.89 3.58
N ARG A 14 -2.75 14.40 4.81
CA ARG A 14 -2.13 14.88 6.05
C ARG A 14 -0.65 14.52 6.17
N VAL A 15 -0.26 13.37 5.69
CA VAL A 15 1.15 12.95 5.66
C VAL A 15 1.93 13.78 4.65
N LEU A 16 1.37 14.02 3.47
CA LEU A 16 2.00 14.81 2.40
C LEU A 16 2.28 16.26 2.80
N GLU A 17 1.45 16.86 3.67
CA GLU A 17 1.73 18.17 4.26
C GLU A 17 3.10 18.23 4.98
N ARG A 18 3.59 17.09 5.45
CA ARG A 18 4.87 16.94 6.16
C ARG A 18 6.00 16.38 5.31
N LEU A 19 5.69 16.01 4.09
CA LEU A 19 6.63 15.44 3.11
C LEU A 19 6.57 16.23 1.80
N PRO A 20 7.04 17.49 1.79
CA PRO A 20 6.88 18.39 0.65
C PRO A 20 7.54 17.89 -0.64
N ASP A 21 8.58 17.05 -0.51
CA ASP A 21 9.31 16.46 -1.65
C ASP A 21 8.76 15.09 -2.08
N ALA A 22 7.65 14.63 -1.49
CA ALA A 22 7.05 13.36 -1.86
C ALA A 22 6.35 13.46 -3.23
N ILE A 23 6.48 12.40 -4.01
CA ILE A 23 5.69 12.22 -5.22
C ILE A 23 4.40 11.51 -4.84
N ALA A 24 3.26 12.17 -5.01
CA ALA A 24 1.96 11.61 -4.69
C ALA A 24 1.26 11.09 -5.93
N LEU A 25 0.86 9.83 -5.90
CA LEU A 25 0.07 9.17 -6.95
C LEU A 25 -1.35 8.91 -6.46
N GLY A 26 -2.34 9.25 -7.27
CA GLY A 26 -3.74 9.00 -6.95
C GLY A 26 -4.67 9.21 -8.13
N ARG A 27 -5.93 8.76 -8.02
CA ARG A 27 -6.95 8.96 -9.05
C ARG A 27 -7.48 10.39 -9.08
N SER A 28 -7.44 11.08 -7.95
CA SER A 28 -7.94 12.44 -7.80
C SER A 28 -6.84 13.50 -7.96
N ARG A 29 -7.27 14.76 -8.11
CA ARG A 29 -6.36 15.92 -8.23
C ARG A 29 -5.56 16.26 -6.97
N SER A 30 -5.74 15.53 -5.87
CA SER A 30 -4.98 15.71 -4.64
C SER A 30 -3.56 15.13 -4.68
N GLY A 31 -3.21 14.41 -5.74
CA GLY A 31 -1.84 13.93 -5.98
C GLY A 31 -1.10 14.80 -6.99
N ASN A 32 0.23 14.78 -6.96
CA ASN A 32 1.07 15.47 -7.94
C ASN A 32 0.94 14.84 -9.32
N GLU A 33 0.67 13.53 -9.35
CA GLU A 33 0.54 12.74 -10.56
C GLU A 33 -0.70 11.84 -10.50
N ARG A 34 -1.31 11.63 -11.66
CA ARG A 34 -2.47 10.74 -11.75
C ARG A 34 -2.03 9.30 -11.99
N LEU A 35 -2.60 8.37 -11.21
CA LEU A 35 -2.48 6.94 -11.39
C LEU A 35 -3.83 6.28 -11.11
N ASP A 36 -4.35 5.54 -12.08
CA ASP A 36 -5.49 4.65 -11.91
C ASP A 36 -5.00 3.20 -11.89
N LEU A 37 -4.96 2.59 -10.70
CA LEU A 37 -4.47 1.23 -10.52
C LEU A 37 -5.33 0.16 -11.19
N ASP A 38 -6.57 0.48 -11.55
CA ASP A 38 -7.47 -0.46 -12.21
C ASP A 38 -7.27 -0.47 -13.75
N HIS A 39 -6.73 0.62 -14.34
CA HIS A 39 -6.68 0.81 -15.78
C HIS A 39 -5.28 1.17 -16.35
N ASP A 40 -4.44 1.85 -15.58
CA ASP A 40 -3.13 2.29 -16.09
C ASP A 40 -2.16 1.10 -16.24
N GLU A 41 -1.39 1.09 -17.33
CA GLU A 41 -0.43 0.04 -17.67
C GLU A 41 1.02 0.44 -17.38
N GLY A 42 1.25 1.65 -16.85
CA GLY A 42 2.59 2.13 -16.55
C GLY A 42 2.61 3.35 -15.65
N LEU A 43 3.74 3.58 -15.00
CA LEU A 43 4.01 4.82 -14.28
C LEU A 43 4.47 5.88 -15.28
N ARG A 44 3.89 7.08 -15.19
CA ARG A 44 4.25 8.23 -16.05
C ARG A 44 5.33 9.11 -15.44
N ILE A 45 5.94 8.63 -14.36
CA ILE A 45 7.00 9.34 -13.64
C ILE A 45 8.29 8.53 -13.68
N ALA A 46 9.42 9.24 -13.71
CA ALA A 46 10.72 8.63 -13.47
C ALA A 46 10.96 8.53 -11.95
N LEU A 47 11.32 7.35 -11.49
CA LEU A 47 11.71 7.12 -10.11
C LEU A 47 13.23 7.14 -9.99
N PRO A 48 13.80 7.74 -8.93
CA PRO A 48 15.21 7.66 -8.66
C PRO A 48 15.62 6.23 -8.29
N ASP A 49 16.92 5.92 -8.38
CA ASP A 49 17.45 4.58 -8.04
C ASP A 49 17.12 4.15 -6.60
N GLN A 50 17.00 5.11 -5.69
CA GLN A 50 16.60 4.86 -4.31
C GLN A 50 15.40 5.73 -3.92
N TYR A 51 14.33 5.09 -3.50
CA TYR A 51 13.13 5.74 -2.98
C TYR A 51 12.46 4.89 -1.91
N ALA A 52 11.64 5.53 -1.08
CA ALA A 52 10.72 4.86 -0.16
C ALA A 52 9.32 4.84 -0.77
N LEU A 53 8.58 3.78 -0.52
CA LEU A 53 7.18 3.64 -0.93
C LEU A 53 6.26 3.67 0.29
N VAL A 54 5.22 4.50 0.24
CA VAL A 54 4.07 4.42 1.15
C VAL A 54 2.85 4.07 0.32
N TYR A 55 2.23 2.93 0.61
CA TYR A 55 1.04 2.45 -0.09
C TYR A 55 -0.18 2.47 0.83
N SER A 56 -1.19 3.26 0.49
CA SER A 56 -2.39 3.46 1.31
C SER A 56 -3.72 3.21 0.56
N VAL A 57 -3.66 2.60 -0.61
CA VAL A 57 -4.86 2.22 -1.36
C VAL A 57 -5.47 0.95 -0.79
N PRO A 58 -6.77 0.95 -0.45
CA PRO A 58 -7.43 -0.27 0.02
C PRO A 58 -7.62 -1.29 -1.13
N PRO A 59 -7.66 -2.60 -0.82
CA PRO A 59 -8.12 -3.60 -1.78
C PRO A 59 -9.51 -3.28 -2.31
N ALA A 60 -9.80 -3.67 -3.56
CA ALA A 60 -11.13 -3.58 -4.12
C ALA A 60 -12.09 -4.58 -3.43
N ASP A 61 -13.37 -4.23 -3.35
CA ASP A 61 -14.37 -5.04 -2.61
C ASP A 61 -14.91 -6.21 -3.44
N ASP A 62 -14.71 -6.22 -4.73
CA ASP A 62 -15.28 -7.16 -5.70
C ASP A 62 -14.43 -8.40 -5.97
N GLN A 63 -13.22 -8.46 -5.42
CA GLN A 63 -12.28 -9.56 -5.65
C GLN A 63 -11.58 -10.01 -4.37
N PRO A 64 -11.20 -11.29 -4.25
CA PRO A 64 -10.33 -11.75 -3.17
C PRO A 64 -8.90 -11.22 -3.33
N GLY A 65 -8.16 -11.11 -2.24
CA GLY A 65 -6.81 -10.58 -2.24
C GLY A 65 -6.73 -9.09 -2.57
N ASP A 66 -5.62 -8.65 -3.14
CA ASP A 66 -5.40 -7.28 -3.58
C ASP A 66 -4.75 -7.21 -4.98
N PRO A 67 -5.54 -7.37 -6.05
CA PRO A 67 -5.05 -7.24 -7.42
C PRO A 67 -4.48 -5.86 -7.76
N ARG A 68 -4.98 -4.80 -7.11
CA ARG A 68 -4.44 -3.42 -7.28
C ARG A 68 -3.01 -3.31 -6.81
N LEU A 69 -2.72 -3.86 -5.62
CA LEU A 69 -1.36 -3.88 -5.10
C LEU A 69 -0.45 -4.72 -6.00
N ALA A 70 -0.89 -5.91 -6.42
CA ALA A 70 -0.13 -6.77 -7.32
C ALA A 70 0.22 -6.05 -8.64
N ARG A 71 -0.75 -5.39 -9.27
CA ARG A 71 -0.51 -4.58 -10.47
C ARG A 71 0.48 -3.45 -10.22
N PHE A 72 0.28 -2.71 -9.13
CA PHE A 72 1.17 -1.61 -8.80
C PHE A 72 2.62 -2.07 -8.62
N LEU A 73 2.85 -3.15 -7.89
CA LEU A 73 4.19 -3.72 -7.69
C LEU A 73 4.83 -4.15 -9.02
N ALA A 74 4.03 -4.65 -9.97
CA ALA A 74 4.51 -5.00 -11.30
C ALA A 74 4.88 -3.78 -12.17
N LEU A 75 4.36 -2.59 -11.88
CA LEU A 75 4.70 -1.35 -12.57
C LEU A 75 6.01 -0.71 -12.08
N LEU A 76 6.53 -1.13 -10.92
CA LEU A 76 7.74 -0.55 -10.37
C LEU A 76 8.96 -0.98 -11.18
N PRO A 77 9.79 -0.04 -11.64
CA PRO A 77 10.98 -0.35 -12.43
C PRO A 77 12.06 -1.06 -11.62
N HIS A 78 12.08 -0.85 -10.32
CA HIS A 78 13.02 -1.46 -9.36
C HIS A 78 12.43 -1.44 -7.95
N THR A 79 13.02 -2.23 -7.06
CA THR A 79 12.57 -2.38 -5.68
C THR A 79 12.80 -1.11 -4.86
N PRO A 80 11.80 -0.60 -4.13
CA PRO A 80 12.00 0.49 -3.17
C PRO A 80 12.97 0.08 -2.06
N ALA A 81 13.77 1.02 -1.57
CA ALA A 81 14.65 0.80 -0.42
C ALA A 81 13.87 0.54 0.88
N ARG A 82 12.63 0.99 0.95
CA ARG A 82 11.71 0.77 2.09
C ARG A 82 10.27 0.84 1.62
N ILE A 83 9.42 -0.02 2.19
CA ILE A 83 7.98 -0.01 1.95
C ILE A 83 7.23 0.14 3.27
N VAL A 84 6.24 1.02 3.29
CA VAL A 84 5.24 1.15 4.34
C VAL A 84 3.87 0.88 3.73
N TYR A 85 3.19 -0.15 4.20
CA TYR A 85 1.84 -0.51 3.80
C TYR A 85 0.84 -0.16 4.91
N LEU A 86 -0.17 0.65 4.59
CA LEU A 86 -1.22 0.99 5.56
C LEU A 86 -2.28 -0.11 5.58
N SER A 87 -2.17 -1.01 6.55
CA SER A 87 -3.10 -2.10 6.77
C SER A 87 -4.23 -1.71 7.74
N THR A 88 -4.81 -2.66 8.43
CA THR A 88 -5.88 -2.48 9.41
C THR A 88 -5.70 -3.40 10.60
N THR A 89 -6.06 -2.94 11.79
CA THR A 89 -6.13 -3.78 12.99
C THR A 89 -7.17 -4.90 12.89
N GLY A 90 -8.11 -4.81 11.94
CA GLY A 90 -9.09 -5.85 11.66
C GLY A 90 -8.49 -7.21 11.29
N VAL A 91 -7.22 -7.26 10.85
CA VAL A 91 -6.52 -8.53 10.56
C VAL A 91 -6.35 -9.42 11.80
N TYR A 92 -6.40 -8.84 12.99
CA TYR A 92 -6.32 -9.60 14.25
C TYR A 92 -7.66 -10.21 14.70
N GLY A 93 -8.78 -9.73 14.17
CA GLY A 93 -10.12 -10.17 14.55
C GLY A 93 -10.54 -9.72 15.94
N ASN A 94 -11.66 -10.25 16.43
CA ASN A 94 -12.14 -10.00 17.78
C ASN A 94 -11.30 -10.78 18.79
N ARG A 95 -10.77 -10.11 19.79
CA ARG A 95 -9.95 -10.66 20.88
C ARG A 95 -10.55 -10.36 22.26
N ASP A 96 -11.83 -9.99 22.31
CA ASP A 96 -12.56 -9.66 23.55
C ASP A 96 -11.84 -8.59 24.41
N GLY A 97 -11.22 -7.61 23.76
CA GLY A 97 -10.47 -6.55 24.41
C GLY A 97 -9.04 -6.89 24.81
N GLU A 98 -8.53 -8.07 24.47
CA GLU A 98 -7.13 -8.42 24.67
C GLU A 98 -6.20 -7.55 23.82
N ARG A 99 -5.00 -7.31 24.32
CA ARG A 99 -3.96 -6.61 23.56
C ARG A 99 -3.46 -7.47 22.43
N VAL A 100 -3.19 -6.82 21.31
CA VAL A 100 -2.52 -7.42 20.15
C VAL A 100 -1.29 -6.59 19.79
N ASP A 101 -0.32 -7.25 19.19
CA ASP A 101 0.89 -6.65 18.64
C ASP A 101 1.28 -7.36 17.34
N GLU A 102 2.41 -6.98 16.77
CA GLU A 102 2.92 -7.55 15.52
C GLU A 102 3.26 -9.05 15.60
N ALA A 103 3.44 -9.60 16.80
CA ALA A 103 3.67 -11.04 17.02
C ALA A 103 2.36 -11.83 17.18
N SER A 104 1.24 -11.15 17.35
CA SER A 104 -0.07 -11.78 17.50
C SER A 104 -0.50 -12.46 16.21
N LYS A 105 -1.00 -13.69 16.30
CA LYS A 105 -1.47 -14.44 15.13
C LYS A 105 -2.69 -13.76 14.52
N PRO A 106 -2.69 -13.45 13.21
CA PRO A 106 -3.86 -12.91 12.54
C PRO A 106 -5.05 -13.86 12.57
N ARG A 107 -6.25 -13.30 12.77
CA ARG A 107 -7.54 -14.01 12.76
C ARG A 107 -8.62 -13.12 12.13
N PRO A 108 -8.56 -12.82 10.82
CA PRO A 108 -9.55 -11.97 10.17
C PRO A 108 -10.94 -12.61 10.22
N GLU A 109 -11.95 -11.81 10.53
CA GLU A 109 -13.36 -12.25 10.68
C GLU A 109 -14.28 -11.60 9.64
N SER A 110 -13.73 -10.80 8.72
CA SER A 110 -14.48 -10.17 7.63
C SER A 110 -13.74 -10.30 6.32
N ALA A 111 -14.47 -10.31 5.22
CA ALA A 111 -13.88 -10.32 3.87
C ALA A 111 -12.91 -9.15 3.64
N ARG A 112 -13.20 -7.98 4.21
CA ARG A 112 -12.31 -6.82 4.17
C ARG A 112 -10.99 -7.09 4.91
N ALA A 113 -11.04 -7.69 6.09
CA ALA A 113 -9.85 -8.04 6.86
C ALA A 113 -9.04 -9.15 6.19
N GLU A 114 -9.71 -10.14 5.59
CA GLU A 114 -9.06 -11.21 4.82
C GLU A 114 -8.29 -10.67 3.63
N ARG A 115 -8.87 -9.72 2.87
CA ARG A 115 -8.19 -9.05 1.75
C ARG A 115 -6.96 -8.27 2.21
N ARG A 116 -7.04 -7.59 3.35
CA ARG A 116 -5.91 -6.87 3.93
C ARG A 116 -4.79 -7.81 4.36
N LEU A 117 -5.12 -8.90 5.02
CA LEU A 117 -4.13 -9.92 5.40
C LEU A 117 -3.46 -10.54 4.18
N ALA A 118 -4.23 -10.85 3.14
CA ALA A 118 -3.70 -11.36 1.89
C ALA A 118 -2.73 -10.37 1.22
N ALA A 119 -3.03 -9.08 1.27
CA ALA A 119 -2.15 -8.01 0.77
C ALA A 119 -0.83 -7.93 1.57
N GLU A 120 -0.89 -8.01 2.91
CA GLU A 120 0.31 -8.06 3.75
C GLU A 120 1.21 -9.25 3.40
N GLN A 121 0.63 -10.43 3.26
CA GLN A 121 1.36 -11.67 2.91
C GLN A 121 1.98 -11.58 1.53
N MET A 122 1.23 -11.13 0.53
CA MET A 122 1.73 -10.94 -0.82
C MET A 122 2.90 -9.94 -0.86
N LEU A 123 2.79 -8.84 -0.12
CA LEU A 123 3.86 -7.84 -0.06
C LEU A 123 5.11 -8.39 0.61
N ALA A 124 4.97 -9.15 1.71
CA ALA A 124 6.09 -9.81 2.38
C ALA A 124 6.81 -10.79 1.45
N GLU A 125 6.06 -11.62 0.73
CA GLU A 125 6.61 -12.54 -0.28
C GLU A 125 7.32 -11.79 -1.41
N TRP A 126 6.72 -10.71 -1.90
CA TRP A 126 7.31 -9.89 -2.95
C TRP A 126 8.64 -9.26 -2.51
N CYS A 127 8.75 -8.82 -1.26
CA CYS A 127 9.99 -8.26 -0.70
C CYS A 127 11.09 -9.31 -0.53
N THR A 128 10.76 -10.54 -0.11
CA THR A 128 11.76 -11.61 0.12
C THR A 128 12.40 -12.15 -1.15
N GLY A 129 11.74 -12.02 -2.29
CA GLY A 129 12.27 -12.45 -3.59
C GLY A 129 13.17 -11.42 -4.28
N ARG A 130 13.52 -10.30 -3.62
CA ARG A 130 14.22 -9.17 -4.25
C ARG A 130 15.29 -8.62 -3.30
N ASP A 131 16.52 -8.67 -3.73
CA ASP A 131 17.68 -8.03 -3.07
C ASP A 131 17.82 -6.59 -3.54
#